data_50681b6a5897934d9ab7ea7e236a185e
#
_entry.id   50681b6a5897934d9ab7ea7e236a185e
#
_cell.length_a   1.000
_cell.length_b   1.000
_cell.length_c   1.000
_cell.angle_alpha   90.00
_cell.angle_beta   90.00
_cell.angle_gamma   90.00
#
_symmetry.space_group_name_H-M   'P 1'
#
loop_
_entity.id
_entity.type
_entity.pdbx_description
1 polymer ?
#
loop_
_entity_poly.entity_id
_entity_poly.type
_entity_poly.pdbx_seq_one_letter_code
_entity_poly.pdbx_strand_id
1 'polypeptide(L)'
;TFISANTRESIYAVYMATWRDRVQRIGNLNYPSVVRQQRLIGSVVLEVVVGRSGDLLGIHIVKPSGRKILDDTAIQLARLASPFAPLPAAIGRKTSALHITRTWRFTNNAELFGAPRIRIN
;
A
#
# COMPACT_ATOMS: atom_id res chain seq x y z
N THR A 1 2.80 -24.61 -18.07
CA THR A 1 1.68 -23.79 -18.54
C THR A 1 2.19 -22.41 -18.88
N PHE A 2 1.92 -22.00 -20.09
CA PHE A 2 2.35 -20.68 -20.55
C PHE A 2 1.34 -19.62 -20.12
N ILE A 3 1.82 -18.55 -19.46
CA ILE A 3 0.99 -17.43 -19.05
C ILE A 3 1.39 -16.23 -19.90
N SER A 4 0.44 -15.64 -20.61
CA SER A 4 0.69 -14.49 -21.47
C SER A 4 1.04 -13.25 -20.61
N ALA A 5 1.66 -12.25 -21.25
CA ALA A 5 1.97 -10.99 -20.58
C ALA A 5 0.71 -10.30 -20.05
N ASN A 6 -0.39 -10.33 -20.83
CA ASN A 6 -1.66 -9.74 -20.40
C ASN A 6 -2.22 -10.42 -19.17
N THR A 7 -2.11 -11.75 -19.10
CA THR A 7 -2.56 -12.51 -17.94
C THR A 7 -1.74 -12.12 -16.70
N ARG A 8 -0.42 -11.99 -16.85
CA ARG A 8 0.44 -11.56 -15.73
C ARG A 8 0.09 -10.16 -15.28
N GLU A 9 -0.17 -9.24 -16.19
CA GLU A 9 -0.58 -7.89 -15.86
C GLU A 9 -1.89 -7.87 -15.09
N SER A 10 -2.85 -8.70 -15.50
CA SER A 10 -4.13 -8.81 -14.81
C SER A 10 -3.97 -9.38 -13.40
N ILE A 11 -3.13 -10.40 -13.23
CA ILE A 11 -2.84 -10.98 -11.92
C ILE A 11 -2.19 -9.94 -11.02
N TYR A 12 -1.22 -9.20 -11.54
CA TYR A 12 -0.56 -8.14 -10.79
C TYR A 12 -1.54 -7.04 -10.38
N ALA A 13 -2.40 -6.61 -11.30
CA ALA A 13 -3.39 -5.57 -11.02
C ALA A 13 -4.36 -6.00 -9.92
N VAL A 14 -4.81 -7.26 -9.94
CA VAL A 14 -5.69 -7.80 -8.90
C VAL A 14 -4.97 -7.81 -7.55
N TYR A 15 -3.73 -8.26 -7.53
CA TYR A 15 -2.95 -8.26 -6.29
C TYR A 15 -2.81 -6.85 -5.73
N MET A 16 -2.49 -5.88 -6.57
CA MET A 16 -2.30 -4.50 -6.15
C MET A 16 -3.60 -3.89 -5.64
N ALA A 17 -4.73 -4.21 -6.26
CA ALA A 17 -6.03 -3.75 -5.77
C ALA A 17 -6.35 -4.33 -4.39
N THR A 18 -6.09 -5.61 -4.19
CA THR A 18 -6.29 -6.28 -2.90
C THR A 18 -5.38 -5.68 -1.82
N TRP A 19 -4.11 -5.45 -2.17
CA TRP A 19 -3.13 -4.83 -1.28
C TRP A 19 -3.58 -3.43 -0.86
N ARG A 20 -3.99 -2.62 -1.83
CA ARG A 20 -4.47 -1.26 -1.61
C ARG A 20 -5.69 -1.24 -0.69
N ASP A 21 -6.67 -2.11 -0.96
CA ASP A 21 -7.89 -2.16 -0.16
C ASP A 21 -7.59 -2.58 1.28
N ARG A 22 -6.67 -3.53 1.48
CA ARG A 22 -6.26 -3.94 2.81
C ARG A 22 -5.61 -2.79 3.58
N VAL A 23 -4.65 -2.12 2.95
CA VAL A 23 -3.94 -1.00 3.59
C VAL A 23 -4.91 0.15 3.88
N GLN A 24 -5.82 0.44 2.96
CA GLN A 24 -6.82 1.49 3.16
C GLN A 24 -7.74 1.16 4.34
N ARG A 25 -8.20 -0.09 4.43
CA ARG A 25 -9.06 -0.53 5.53
C ARG A 25 -8.35 -0.44 6.88
N ILE A 26 -7.12 -0.94 6.94
CA ILE A 26 -6.31 -0.86 8.16
C ILE A 26 -6.04 0.59 8.52
N GLY A 27 -5.75 1.42 7.53
CA GLY A 27 -5.54 2.85 7.74
C GLY A 27 -6.76 3.55 8.30
N ASN A 28 -7.95 3.23 7.77
CA ASN A 28 -9.20 3.82 8.27
C ASN A 28 -9.46 3.44 9.72
N LEU A 29 -9.19 2.19 10.09
CA LEU A 29 -9.41 1.70 11.45
C LEU A 29 -8.39 2.25 12.44
N ASN A 30 -7.21 2.61 11.98
CA ASN A 30 -6.09 3.01 12.83
C ASN A 30 -5.59 4.43 12.57
N TYR A 31 -6.38 5.24 11.88
CA TYR A 31 -5.99 6.61 11.56
C TYR A 31 -5.81 7.40 12.85
N PRO A 32 -4.62 7.99 13.09
CA PRO A 32 -4.36 8.66 14.37
C PRO A 32 -5.30 9.81 14.61
N SER A 33 -5.86 9.88 15.80
CA SER A 33 -6.77 10.95 16.15
C SER A 33 -6.10 12.33 16.11
N VAL A 34 -4.81 12.41 16.43
CA VAL A 34 -4.08 13.68 16.37
C VAL A 34 -4.01 14.20 14.93
N VAL A 35 -3.80 13.32 13.96
CA VAL A 35 -3.78 13.71 12.55
C VAL A 35 -5.15 14.22 12.11
N ARG A 36 -6.21 13.51 12.53
CA ARG A 36 -7.58 13.88 12.21
C ARG A 36 -8.01 15.19 12.87
N GLN A 37 -7.75 15.32 14.15
CA GLN A 37 -8.14 16.49 14.92
C GLN A 37 -7.42 17.76 14.47
N GLN A 38 -6.14 17.65 14.16
CA GLN A 38 -5.35 18.77 13.69
C GLN A 38 -5.47 19.00 12.18
N ARG A 39 -6.24 18.16 11.51
CA ARG A 39 -6.45 18.24 10.05
C ARG A 39 -5.14 18.31 9.28
N LEU A 40 -4.18 17.47 9.68
CA LEU A 40 -2.88 17.44 9.03
C LEU A 40 -3.04 16.81 7.65
N ILE A 41 -2.52 17.48 6.65
CA ILE A 41 -2.55 17.02 5.27
C ILE A 41 -1.15 16.97 4.70
N GLY A 42 -0.93 16.06 3.79
CA GLY A 42 0.36 15.93 3.13
C GLY A 42 0.46 14.58 2.43
N SER A 43 1.55 14.40 1.72
CA SER A 43 1.80 13.17 0.97
C SER A 43 3.19 12.66 1.26
N VAL A 44 3.32 11.35 1.42
CA VAL A 44 4.59 10.68 1.55
C VAL A 44 4.66 9.58 0.50
N VAL A 45 5.79 9.44 -0.16
CA VAL A 45 6.01 8.33 -1.09
C VAL A 45 6.77 7.25 -0.33
N LEU A 46 6.14 6.09 -0.19
CA LEU A 46 6.72 4.93 0.49
C LEU A 46 6.95 3.81 -0.49
N GLU A 47 8.06 3.10 -0.31
CA GLU A 47 8.27 1.79 -0.89
C GLU A 47 8.05 0.75 0.19
N VAL A 48 7.16 -0.19 -0.09
CA VAL A 48 6.91 -1.34 0.79
C VAL A 48 7.38 -2.58 0.06
N VAL A 49 8.21 -3.38 0.71
CA VAL A 49 8.77 -4.60 0.11
C VAL A 49 8.06 -5.80 0.70
N VAL A 50 7.40 -6.58 -0.16
CA VAL A 50 6.59 -7.73 0.24
C VAL A 50 7.23 -9.01 -0.26
N GLY A 51 7.48 -9.95 0.65
CA GLY A 51 8.03 -11.25 0.30
C GLY A 51 7.00 -12.19 -0.30
N ARG A 52 7.46 -13.34 -0.82
CA ARG A 52 6.57 -14.32 -1.49
C ARG A 52 5.42 -14.77 -0.61
N SER A 53 5.66 -14.95 0.69
CA SER A 53 4.63 -15.40 1.62
C SER A 53 3.78 -14.25 2.17
N GLY A 54 3.99 -13.02 1.72
CA GLY A 54 3.24 -11.85 2.17
C GLY A 54 3.87 -11.11 3.32
N ASP A 55 5.02 -11.56 3.81
CA ASP A 55 5.70 -10.90 4.91
C ASP A 55 6.30 -9.57 4.48
N LEU A 56 6.33 -8.65 5.42
CA LEU A 56 6.90 -7.32 5.21
C LEU A 56 8.42 -7.41 5.35
N LEU A 57 9.14 -7.22 4.25
CA LEU A 57 10.60 -7.30 4.24
C LEU A 57 11.27 -5.96 4.48
N GLY A 58 10.60 -4.85 4.14
CA GLY A 58 11.17 -3.53 4.32
C GLY A 58 10.19 -2.42 4.02
N ILE A 59 10.45 -1.25 4.57
CA ILE A 59 9.71 -0.01 4.29
C ILE A 59 10.74 1.09 4.14
N HIS A 60 10.64 1.86 3.05
CA HIS A 60 11.55 2.97 2.78
C HIS A 60 10.77 4.21 2.40
N ILE A 61 11.14 5.34 2.99
CA ILE A 61 10.60 6.63 2.58
C ILE A 61 11.36 7.06 1.34
N VAL A 62 10.66 7.14 0.21
CA VAL A 62 11.23 7.62 -1.05
C VAL A 62 11.19 9.14 -1.10
N LYS A 63 10.05 9.72 -0.68
CA LYS A 63 9.90 11.17 -0.60
C LYS A 63 9.10 11.51 0.65
N PRO A 64 9.70 12.24 1.61
CA PRO A 64 8.99 12.60 2.84
C PRO A 64 7.93 13.66 2.58
N SER A 65 6.95 13.70 3.48
CA SER A 65 5.86 14.67 3.40
C SER A 65 6.26 16.08 3.84
N GLY A 66 7.36 16.20 4.55
CA GLY A 66 7.73 17.42 5.23
C GLY A 66 7.22 17.49 6.66
N ARG A 67 6.40 16.53 7.08
CA ARG A 67 5.91 16.42 8.46
C ARG A 67 6.24 15.05 9.01
N LYS A 68 7.07 15.01 10.04
CA LYS A 68 7.52 13.73 10.62
C LYS A 68 6.35 12.88 11.08
N ILE A 69 5.31 13.50 11.65
CA ILE A 69 4.15 12.73 12.13
C ILE A 69 3.44 11.98 11.01
N LEU A 70 3.35 12.57 9.82
CA LEU A 70 2.73 11.90 8.68
C LEU A 70 3.61 10.78 8.14
N ASP A 71 4.91 11.00 8.07
CA ASP A 71 5.86 9.99 7.63
C ASP A 71 5.85 8.79 8.57
N ASP A 72 5.90 9.04 9.89
CA ASP A 72 5.86 7.99 10.90
C ASP A 72 4.53 7.25 10.87
N THR A 73 3.43 7.96 10.65
CA THR A 73 2.10 7.35 10.55
C THR A 73 2.01 6.41 9.35
N ALA A 74 2.52 6.83 8.19
CA ALA A 74 2.50 5.97 7.01
C ALA A 74 3.26 4.67 7.25
N ILE A 75 4.43 4.76 7.87
CA ILE A 75 5.24 3.58 8.22
C ILE A 75 4.46 2.69 9.20
N GLN A 76 3.86 3.27 10.21
CA GLN A 76 3.09 2.52 11.21
C GLN A 76 1.91 1.79 10.59
N LEU A 77 1.16 2.48 9.70
CA LEU A 77 0.01 1.87 9.04
C LEU A 77 0.42 0.73 8.12
N ALA A 78 1.55 0.86 7.42
CA ALA A 78 2.07 -0.22 6.60
C ALA A 78 2.44 -1.44 7.44
N ARG A 79 3.05 -1.24 8.59
CA ARG A 79 3.37 -2.33 9.52
C ARG A 79 2.12 -3.00 10.07
N LEU A 80 1.11 -2.22 10.43
CA LEU A 80 -0.16 -2.76 10.93
C LEU A 80 -0.89 -3.57 9.87
N ALA A 81 -0.74 -3.22 8.60
CA ALA A 81 -1.38 -3.92 7.51
C ALA A 81 -0.70 -5.26 7.19
N SER A 82 0.55 -5.44 7.61
CA SER A 82 1.26 -6.69 7.41
C SER A 82 0.78 -7.78 8.40
N PRO A 83 0.89 -9.08 8.07
CA PRO A 83 1.33 -9.59 6.78
C PRO A 83 0.29 -9.38 5.69
N PHE A 84 0.79 -9.29 4.47
CA PHE A 84 -0.06 -9.13 3.30
C PHE A 84 -0.43 -10.50 2.70
N ALA A 85 -1.25 -10.49 1.66
CA ALA A 85 -1.54 -11.72 0.94
C ALA A 85 -0.26 -12.26 0.29
N PRO A 86 -0.08 -13.58 0.23
CA PRO A 86 1.07 -14.15 -0.49
C PRO A 86 1.04 -13.71 -1.95
N LEU A 87 2.23 -13.59 -2.55
CA LEU A 87 2.32 -13.27 -3.97
C LEU A 87 1.72 -14.42 -4.78
N PRO A 88 0.91 -14.10 -5.81
CA PRO A 88 0.45 -15.14 -6.72
C PRO A 88 1.63 -15.88 -7.35
N ALA A 89 1.46 -17.15 -7.65
CA ALA A 89 2.56 -17.99 -8.19
C ALA A 89 3.18 -17.38 -9.44
N ALA A 90 2.38 -16.75 -10.30
CA ALA A 90 2.89 -16.14 -11.53
C ALA A 90 3.87 -15.00 -11.24
N ILE A 91 3.72 -14.30 -10.11
CA ILE A 91 4.62 -13.23 -9.68
C ILE A 91 5.76 -13.82 -8.86
N GLY A 92 5.43 -14.67 -7.89
CA GLY A 92 6.40 -15.22 -6.95
C GLY A 92 7.47 -16.12 -7.58
N ARG A 93 7.17 -16.71 -8.75
CA ARG A 93 8.19 -17.47 -9.48
C ARG A 93 9.26 -16.59 -10.12
N LYS A 94 8.95 -15.31 -10.33
CA LYS A 94 9.87 -14.38 -10.98
C LYS A 94 10.60 -13.49 -10.02
N THR A 95 10.05 -13.28 -8.83
CA THR A 95 10.69 -12.43 -7.83
C THR A 95 10.46 -13.00 -6.43
N SER A 96 11.46 -12.85 -5.57
CA SER A 96 11.35 -13.17 -4.15
C SER A 96 10.78 -12.02 -3.33
N ALA A 97 10.75 -10.83 -3.91
CA ALA A 97 10.28 -9.63 -3.23
C ALA A 97 9.61 -8.69 -4.23
N LEU A 98 8.42 -8.24 -3.89
CA LEU A 98 7.70 -7.27 -4.70
C LEU A 98 7.86 -5.89 -4.05
N HIS A 99 8.41 -4.95 -4.81
CA HIS A 99 8.60 -3.58 -4.35
C HIS A 99 7.40 -2.74 -4.80
N ILE A 100 6.65 -2.24 -3.81
CA ILE A 100 5.43 -1.46 -4.08
C ILE A 100 5.68 -0.03 -3.68
N THR A 101 5.80 0.85 -4.66
CA THR A 101 6.00 2.29 -4.42
C THR A 101 4.68 3.00 -4.68
N ARG A 102 4.16 3.66 -3.66
CA ARG A 102 2.90 4.39 -3.74
C ARG A 102 3.00 5.70 -3.00
N THR A 103 2.21 6.66 -3.44
CA THR A 103 1.99 7.91 -2.71
C THR A 103 0.88 7.71 -1.69
N TRP A 104 1.20 7.94 -0.42
CA TRP A 104 0.25 7.87 0.69
C TRP A 104 -0.19 9.29 1.00
N ARG A 105 -1.48 9.55 0.81
CA ARG A 105 -2.04 10.89 0.98
C ARG A 105 -2.83 10.97 2.27
N PHE A 106 -2.47 11.92 3.10
CA PHE A 106 -3.23 12.24 4.30
C PHE A 106 -4.11 13.43 3.99
N THR A 107 -5.42 13.22 4.06
CA THR A 107 -6.43 14.21 3.74
C THR A 107 -7.44 14.28 4.87
N ASN A 108 -8.35 15.26 4.80
CA ASN A 108 -9.35 15.44 5.85
C ASN A 108 -10.36 14.30 5.91
N ASN A 109 -10.51 13.51 4.86
CA ASN A 109 -11.43 12.38 4.83
C ASN A 109 -10.75 11.02 5.02
N ALA A 110 -9.46 11.03 5.38
CA ALA A 110 -8.69 9.83 5.75
C ALA A 110 -8.59 8.77 4.64
N GLU A 111 -8.63 9.17 3.39
CA GLU A 111 -8.46 8.27 2.25
C GLU A 111 -7.03 8.31 1.75
N LEU A 112 -6.23 7.29 2.11
CA LEU A 112 -4.79 7.28 1.86
C LEU A 112 -4.42 7.28 0.39
N PHE A 113 -5.22 6.62 -0.45
CA PHE A 113 -4.93 6.47 -1.88
C PHE A 113 -5.97 7.14 -2.76
N GLY A 114 -6.75 8.07 -2.16
CA GLY A 114 -7.87 8.69 -2.82
C GLY A 114 -9.11 7.80 -2.83
N ALA A 115 -10.20 8.31 -3.37
CA ALA A 115 -11.44 7.56 -3.44
C ALA A 115 -11.25 6.30 -4.28
N PRO A 116 -11.90 5.18 -3.89
CA PRO A 116 -11.83 3.97 -4.70
C PRO A 116 -12.39 4.25 -6.09
N ARG A 117 -11.66 3.80 -7.11
CA ARG A 117 -12.17 3.87 -8.47
C ARG A 117 -13.14 2.72 -8.68
N ILE A 118 -14.39 3.05 -8.81
CA ILE A 118 -15.38 2.07 -9.21
C ILE A 118 -15.33 2.02 -10.72
N ARG A 119 -14.88 0.88 -11.25
CA ARG A 119 -14.96 0.64 -12.68
C ARG A 119 -16.22 -0.13 -12.97
N ILE A 120 -17.13 0.52 -13.63
CA ILE A 120 -18.31 -0.14 -14.16
C ILE A 120 -17.98 -0.47 -15.59
N ASN A 121 -17.81 -1.72 -15.85
CA ASN A 121 -17.59 -2.21 -17.22
C ASN A 121 -18.84 -2.88 -17.71
#